data_726c6d00d4433e3ad96373f3c3c9f6cc
#
_entry.id   726c6d00d4433e3ad96373f3c3c9f6cc
#
_cell.length_a   1.000
_cell.length_b   1.000
_cell.length_c   1.000
_cell.angle_alpha   90.00
_cell.angle_beta   90.00
_cell.angle_gamma   90.00
#
_symmetry.space_group_name_H-M   'P 1'
#
loop_
_entity.id
_entity.type
_entity.pdbx_description
1 polymer ?
#
loop_
_entity_poly.entity_id
_entity_poly.type
_entity_poly.pdbx_seq_one_letter_code
_entity_poly.pdbx_strand_id
1 'polypeptide(L)'
;MDVLHIDPSESVVVCPVDPYVEDAYFEALKELSAQADKGEANLILMGIEPTYPSEKYGYIIPQNGEHISSVDTFKEKPTADVAAEYIARGALWNGGVFAYKLSYMINKAHELIDFIDYQDLFSKYAAIKKISFDYAVAEHEKQIQVVRFAGMWKDLGTWNTLTEAMEETIIGKGELNDKCRGVHIINELDVPVLAMGLHDVVISASAEGILVSDKEQSSYIKPFVDKYEQQIMFAEKSWGSFRVVDVELSLIHI
;
A
#
# COMPACT_ATOMS: atom_id res chain seq x y z
N MET A 1 -2.10 -21.29 11.33
CA MET A 1 -0.86 -21.48 12.08
C MET A 1 -0.57 -22.95 12.34
N ASP A 2 -1.55 -23.72 12.70
CA ASP A 2 -1.37 -25.18 12.87
C ASP A 2 -0.86 -25.92 11.62
N VAL A 3 -1.04 -25.36 10.43
CA VAL A 3 -0.61 -25.98 9.16
C VAL A 3 0.90 -25.87 8.93
N LEU A 4 1.57 -24.84 9.45
CA LEU A 4 2.99 -24.58 9.21
C LEU A 4 3.87 -24.93 10.42
N HIS A 5 3.28 -25.31 11.55
CA HIS A 5 3.99 -25.63 12.81
C HIS A 5 5.00 -24.55 13.24
N ILE A 6 4.66 -23.25 13.01
CA ILE A 6 5.51 -22.13 13.41
C ILE A 6 5.43 -21.98 14.93
N ASP A 7 6.60 -21.90 15.59
CA ASP A 7 6.67 -21.68 17.03
C ASP A 7 6.09 -20.29 17.36
N PRO A 8 5.14 -20.17 18.29
CA PRO A 8 4.61 -18.88 18.73
C PRO A 8 5.65 -17.90 19.27
N SER A 9 6.83 -18.36 19.69
CA SER A 9 7.94 -17.53 20.14
C SER A 9 8.72 -16.89 18.99
N GLU A 10 8.54 -17.33 17.75
CA GLU A 10 9.19 -16.77 16.59
C GLU A 10 8.71 -15.34 16.28
N SER A 11 9.61 -14.52 15.75
CA SER A 11 9.26 -13.20 15.23
C SER A 11 8.72 -13.29 13.82
N VAL A 12 7.71 -12.48 13.55
CA VAL A 12 7.07 -12.37 12.24
C VAL A 12 7.21 -10.93 11.77
N VAL A 13 7.62 -10.76 10.51
CA VAL A 13 7.60 -9.48 9.80
C VAL A 13 6.49 -9.52 8.77
N VAL A 14 5.58 -8.56 8.84
CA VAL A 14 4.53 -8.35 7.84
C VAL A 14 4.87 -7.08 7.08
N CYS A 15 4.97 -7.18 5.76
CA CYS A 15 5.25 -6.04 4.90
C CYS A 15 4.36 -6.07 3.66
N PRO A 16 4.00 -4.90 3.10
CA PRO A 16 3.38 -4.82 1.79
C PRO A 16 4.37 -5.31 0.71
N VAL A 17 3.84 -5.78 -0.41
CA VAL A 17 4.65 -6.34 -1.52
C VAL A 17 4.74 -5.39 -2.72
N ASP A 18 4.10 -4.25 -2.64
CA ASP A 18 3.90 -3.28 -3.72
C ASP A 18 4.68 -1.95 -3.59
N PRO A 19 5.42 -1.63 -2.50
CA PRO A 19 6.22 -0.42 -2.48
C PRO A 19 7.44 -0.54 -3.42
N TYR A 20 7.81 0.55 -4.04
CA TYR A 20 9.05 0.67 -4.80
C TYR A 20 10.18 1.07 -3.84
N VAL A 21 11.17 0.21 -3.69
CA VAL A 21 12.21 0.31 -2.66
C VAL A 21 13.59 -0.06 -3.22
N GLU A 22 14.63 0.34 -2.52
CA GLU A 22 16.01 -0.10 -2.76
C GLU A 22 16.39 -1.29 -1.86
N ASP A 23 17.55 -1.90 -2.13
CA ASP A 23 18.00 -3.10 -1.40
C ASP A 23 18.17 -2.89 0.11
N ALA A 24 18.47 -1.66 0.56
CA ALA A 24 18.56 -1.31 1.97
C ALA A 24 17.25 -1.55 2.75
N TYR A 25 16.11 -1.55 2.06
CA TYR A 25 14.82 -1.88 2.67
C TYR A 25 14.80 -3.31 3.23
N PHE A 26 15.39 -4.27 2.53
CA PHE A 26 15.42 -5.67 2.98
C PHE A 26 16.33 -5.87 4.18
N GLU A 27 17.39 -5.06 4.32
CA GLU A 27 18.21 -5.07 5.54
C GLU A 27 17.44 -4.48 6.73
N ALA A 28 16.65 -3.44 6.50
CA ALA A 28 15.76 -2.89 7.54
C ALA A 28 14.70 -3.91 7.99
N LEU A 29 14.16 -4.75 7.11
CA LEU A 29 13.25 -5.84 7.51
C LEU A 29 13.93 -6.83 8.47
N LYS A 30 15.20 -7.18 8.22
CA LYS A 30 15.98 -8.04 9.13
C LYS A 30 16.19 -7.37 10.48
N GLU A 31 16.46 -6.05 10.47
CA GLU A 31 16.61 -5.28 11.70
C GLU A 31 15.30 -5.24 12.52
N LEU A 32 14.14 -5.06 11.88
CA LEU A 32 12.84 -5.13 12.55
C LEU A 32 12.62 -6.50 13.22
N SER A 33 12.95 -7.59 12.52
CA SER A 33 12.87 -8.94 13.06
C SER A 33 13.76 -9.10 14.29
N ALA A 34 15.02 -8.69 14.17
CA ALA A 34 15.98 -8.75 15.26
C ALA A 34 15.56 -7.88 16.47
N GLN A 35 14.89 -6.76 16.21
CA GLN A 35 14.36 -5.91 17.30
C GLN A 35 13.14 -6.58 17.97
N ALA A 36 12.26 -7.21 17.22
CA ALA A 36 11.14 -7.98 17.77
C ALA A 36 11.64 -9.18 18.61
N ASP A 37 12.78 -9.78 18.24
CA ASP A 37 13.40 -10.87 18.99
C ASP A 37 13.85 -10.47 20.40
N LYS A 38 14.20 -9.20 20.62
CA LYS A 38 14.58 -8.70 21.96
C LYS A 38 13.41 -8.70 22.93
N GLY A 39 12.17 -8.60 22.44
CA GLY A 39 10.97 -8.60 23.29
C GLY A 39 10.80 -7.33 24.15
N GLU A 40 11.47 -6.24 23.79
CA GLU A 40 11.39 -4.96 24.52
C GLU A 40 10.13 -4.17 24.20
N ALA A 41 9.47 -4.48 23.08
CA ALA A 41 8.20 -3.92 22.66
C ALA A 41 7.32 -5.01 22.06
N ASN A 42 6.01 -4.80 22.08
CA ASN A 42 5.03 -5.72 21.50
C ASN A 42 4.96 -5.59 19.97
N LEU A 43 5.19 -4.38 19.46
CA LEU A 43 5.08 -4.05 18.05
C LEU A 43 6.27 -3.17 17.64
N ILE A 44 6.93 -3.56 16.57
CA ILE A 44 8.01 -2.80 15.94
C ILE A 44 7.53 -2.30 14.58
N LEU A 45 7.65 -1.01 14.32
CA LEU A 45 7.24 -0.36 13.09
C LEU A 45 8.44 0.08 12.26
N MET A 46 8.32 0.07 10.93
CA MET A 46 9.22 0.80 10.05
C MET A 46 8.69 2.22 9.87
N GLY A 47 9.46 3.19 10.27
CA GLY A 47 9.14 4.60 10.09
C GLY A 47 9.92 5.20 8.93
N ILE A 48 9.19 5.73 7.95
CA ILE A 48 9.73 6.35 6.73
C ILE A 48 9.84 7.86 6.94
N GLU A 49 10.94 8.48 6.52
CA GLU A 49 11.09 9.94 6.60
C GLU A 49 10.07 10.64 5.67
N PRO A 50 9.18 11.50 6.22
CA PRO A 50 8.16 12.17 5.43
C PRO A 50 8.75 13.28 4.57
N THR A 51 8.30 13.38 3.32
CA THR A 51 8.71 14.43 2.38
C THR A 51 7.66 15.55 2.23
N TYR A 52 6.41 15.28 2.65
CA TYR A 52 5.30 16.25 2.63
C TYR A 52 4.19 15.83 3.63
N PRO A 53 3.27 16.72 4.00
CA PRO A 53 2.17 16.39 4.93
C PRO A 53 1.05 15.64 4.20
N SER A 54 1.18 14.31 4.10
CA SER A 54 0.20 13.43 3.46
C SER A 54 -0.96 13.10 4.40
N GLU A 55 -2.18 13.15 3.89
CA GLU A 55 -3.39 12.65 4.58
C GLU A 55 -3.61 11.14 4.34
N LYS A 56 -2.74 10.48 3.56
CA LYS A 56 -2.91 9.10 3.14
C LYS A 56 -2.19 8.10 4.03
N TYR A 57 -1.19 8.55 4.79
CA TYR A 57 -0.34 7.71 5.63
C TYR A 57 -0.66 7.85 7.11
N GLY A 58 -0.37 6.81 7.87
CA GLY A 58 -0.25 6.90 9.32
C GLY A 58 1.03 7.64 9.72
N TYR A 59 1.02 8.27 10.88
CA TYR A 59 2.14 8.99 11.46
C TYR A 59 2.57 8.35 12.76
N ILE A 60 3.87 8.10 12.87
CA ILE A 60 4.55 7.57 14.05
C ILE A 60 5.34 8.72 14.67
N ILE A 61 5.01 9.12 15.88
CA ILE A 61 5.73 10.17 16.60
C ILE A 61 6.66 9.48 17.59
N PRO A 62 7.99 9.45 17.33
CA PRO A 62 8.96 8.83 18.21
C PRO A 62 9.22 9.72 19.42
N GLN A 63 9.64 9.12 20.53
CA GLN A 63 10.02 9.85 21.74
C GLN A 63 11.33 10.64 21.57
N ASN A 64 12.21 10.19 20.67
CA ASN A 64 13.49 10.83 20.39
C ASN A 64 13.90 10.65 18.92
N GLY A 65 15.02 11.28 18.53
CA GLY A 65 15.56 11.23 17.18
C GLY A 65 16.49 10.05 16.89
N GLU A 66 16.58 9.07 17.77
CA GLU A 66 17.45 7.90 17.58
C GLU A 66 16.93 6.99 16.46
N HIS A 67 17.83 6.15 15.92
CA HIS A 67 17.49 5.19 14.87
C HIS A 67 16.41 4.20 15.31
N ILE A 68 16.46 3.75 16.56
CA ILE A 68 15.41 2.96 17.20
C ILE A 68 14.89 3.77 18.39
N SER A 69 13.61 4.04 18.42
CA SER A 69 12.96 4.83 19.47
C SER A 69 11.65 4.20 19.91
N SER A 70 11.30 4.37 21.18
CA SER A 70 9.92 4.16 21.62
C SER A 70 9.00 5.17 20.93
N VAL A 71 7.75 4.78 20.71
CA VAL A 71 6.73 5.61 20.08
C VAL A 71 5.90 6.30 21.16
N ASP A 72 5.77 7.62 21.05
CA ASP A 72 4.89 8.42 21.89
C ASP A 72 3.44 8.35 21.41
N THR A 73 3.22 8.48 20.10
CA THR A 73 1.89 8.50 19.50
C THR A 73 1.93 7.87 18.12
N PHE A 74 0.91 7.07 17.80
CA PHE A 74 0.59 6.63 16.46
C PHE A 74 -0.76 7.22 16.05
N LYS A 75 -0.86 7.74 14.83
CA LYS A 75 -2.09 8.31 14.30
C LYS A 75 -2.29 7.99 12.84
N GLU A 76 -3.38 7.30 12.52
CA GLU A 76 -3.71 6.93 11.15
C GLU A 76 -4.44 8.08 10.43
N LYS A 77 -3.94 8.45 9.26
CA LYS A 77 -4.54 9.39 8.30
C LYS A 77 -5.08 10.69 8.92
N PRO A 78 -4.21 11.51 9.53
CA PRO A 78 -4.61 12.83 10.04
C PRO A 78 -4.92 13.78 8.88
N THR A 79 -5.52 14.94 9.20
CA THR A 79 -5.64 16.05 8.23
C THR A 79 -4.26 16.64 7.90
N ALA A 80 -4.13 17.33 6.75
CA ALA A 80 -2.87 17.89 6.29
C ALA A 80 -2.23 18.84 7.32
N ASP A 81 -3.03 19.68 7.99
CA ASP A 81 -2.55 20.59 9.02
C ASP A 81 -1.95 19.83 10.22
N VAL A 82 -2.65 18.80 10.69
CA VAL A 82 -2.17 17.93 11.79
C VAL A 82 -0.93 17.14 11.34
N ALA A 83 -0.90 16.67 10.11
CA ALA A 83 0.26 16.00 9.52
C ALA A 83 1.50 16.90 9.52
N ALA A 84 1.33 18.18 9.14
CA ALA A 84 2.42 19.16 9.17
C ALA A 84 2.94 19.40 10.60
N GLU A 85 2.06 19.49 11.60
CA GLU A 85 2.46 19.59 13.02
C GLU A 85 3.24 18.34 13.47
N TYR A 86 2.83 17.14 13.06
CA TYR A 86 3.52 15.90 13.39
C TYR A 86 4.92 15.85 12.77
N ILE A 87 5.05 16.25 11.50
CA ILE A 87 6.35 16.33 10.81
C ILE A 87 7.28 17.30 11.55
N ALA A 88 6.78 18.47 11.97
CA ALA A 88 7.55 19.44 12.73
C ALA A 88 8.04 18.89 14.10
N ARG A 89 7.38 17.86 14.62
CA ARG A 89 7.78 17.13 15.84
C ARG A 89 8.69 15.94 15.54
N GLY A 90 9.12 15.72 14.31
CA GLY A 90 9.97 14.60 13.90
C GLY A 90 9.22 13.29 13.68
N ALA A 91 7.94 13.36 13.38
CA ALA A 91 7.15 12.17 13.02
C ALA A 91 7.64 11.52 11.73
N LEU A 92 7.43 10.21 11.65
CA LEU A 92 7.71 9.38 10.49
C LEU A 92 6.39 8.90 9.90
N TRP A 93 6.36 8.61 8.59
CA TRP A 93 5.24 7.88 8.01
C TRP A 93 5.28 6.42 8.44
N ASN A 94 4.11 5.84 8.66
CA ASN A 94 3.97 4.40 8.80
C ASN A 94 4.14 3.74 7.42
N GLY A 95 5.22 2.97 7.27
CA GLY A 95 5.53 2.23 6.04
C GLY A 95 4.65 0.98 5.82
N GLY A 96 3.70 0.70 6.72
CA GLY A 96 2.87 -0.51 6.67
C GLY A 96 3.66 -1.79 7.00
N VAL A 97 4.85 -1.65 7.57
CA VAL A 97 5.71 -2.77 7.96
C VAL A 97 5.69 -2.94 9.47
N PHE A 98 5.37 -4.15 9.89
CA PHE A 98 5.20 -4.53 11.30
C PHE A 98 6.02 -5.75 11.63
N ALA A 99 6.73 -5.73 12.75
CA ALA A 99 7.36 -6.91 13.31
C ALA A 99 6.91 -7.13 14.76
N TYR A 100 6.68 -8.39 15.13
CA TYR A 100 6.18 -8.78 16.43
C TYR A 100 6.42 -10.26 16.69
N LYS A 101 6.34 -10.69 17.96
CA LYS A 101 6.28 -12.11 18.30
C LYS A 101 4.94 -12.68 17.87
N LEU A 102 4.93 -13.86 17.26
CA LEU A 102 3.71 -14.51 16.80
C LEU A 102 2.70 -14.70 17.94
N SER A 103 3.17 -15.05 19.14
CA SER A 103 2.34 -15.19 20.34
C SER A 103 1.58 -13.92 20.70
N TYR A 104 2.22 -12.74 20.53
CA TYR A 104 1.54 -11.45 20.74
C TYR A 104 0.33 -11.30 19.80
N MET A 105 0.52 -11.60 18.52
CA MET A 105 -0.56 -11.46 17.53
C MET A 105 -1.68 -12.48 17.74
N ILE A 106 -1.36 -13.72 18.13
CA ILE A 106 -2.36 -14.72 18.49
C ILE A 106 -3.23 -14.23 19.66
N ASN A 107 -2.59 -13.75 20.72
CA ASN A 107 -3.30 -13.20 21.88
C ASN A 107 -4.17 -12.00 21.50
N LYS A 108 -3.63 -11.07 20.69
CA LYS A 108 -4.37 -9.90 20.20
C LYS A 108 -5.55 -10.30 19.32
N ALA A 109 -5.41 -11.34 18.50
CA ALA A 109 -6.52 -11.87 17.71
C ALA A 109 -7.64 -12.42 18.61
N HIS A 110 -7.32 -13.15 19.68
CA HIS A 110 -8.31 -13.64 20.65
C HIS A 110 -8.95 -12.51 21.49
N GLU A 111 -8.26 -11.40 21.73
CA GLU A 111 -8.86 -10.22 22.36
C GLU A 111 -9.91 -9.53 21.47
N LEU A 112 -9.68 -9.52 20.16
CA LEU A 112 -10.49 -8.77 19.19
C LEU A 112 -11.59 -9.62 18.54
N ILE A 113 -11.40 -10.94 18.46
CA ILE A 113 -12.27 -11.86 17.71
C ILE A 113 -12.50 -13.10 18.58
N ASP A 114 -13.75 -13.46 18.74
CA ASP A 114 -14.14 -14.70 19.43
C ASP A 114 -14.06 -15.90 18.48
N PHE A 115 -13.00 -16.71 18.63
CA PHE A 115 -12.79 -17.94 17.88
C PHE A 115 -12.03 -18.97 18.71
N ILE A 116 -12.22 -20.26 18.40
CA ILE A 116 -11.59 -21.38 19.08
C ILE A 116 -10.32 -21.84 18.35
N ASP A 117 -10.44 -22.02 17.04
CA ASP A 117 -9.36 -22.47 16.16
C ASP A 117 -9.47 -21.83 14.77
N TYR A 118 -8.57 -22.24 13.87
CA TYR A 118 -8.54 -21.71 12.50
C TYR A 118 -9.84 -22.02 11.74
N GLN A 119 -10.43 -23.19 11.89
CA GLN A 119 -11.64 -23.58 11.17
C GLN A 119 -12.85 -22.74 11.64
N ASP A 120 -12.94 -22.50 12.94
CA ASP A 120 -13.95 -21.62 13.51
C ASP A 120 -13.77 -20.18 13.05
N LEU A 121 -12.54 -19.65 13.07
CA LEU A 121 -12.22 -18.32 12.54
C LEU A 121 -12.57 -18.20 11.05
N PHE A 122 -12.20 -19.21 10.25
CA PHE A 122 -12.52 -19.24 8.81
C PHE A 122 -14.02 -19.22 8.56
N SER A 123 -14.79 -19.98 9.33
CA SER A 123 -16.26 -20.03 9.22
C SER A 123 -16.92 -18.66 9.56
N LYS A 124 -16.33 -17.91 10.48
CA LYS A 124 -16.81 -16.61 10.96
C LYS A 124 -16.25 -15.44 10.14
N TYR A 125 -15.29 -15.66 9.23
CA TYR A 125 -14.53 -14.62 8.55
C TYR A 125 -15.40 -13.54 7.89
N ALA A 126 -16.48 -13.94 7.22
CA ALA A 126 -17.39 -13.02 6.55
C ALA A 126 -18.15 -12.07 7.49
N ALA A 127 -18.27 -12.45 8.78
CA ALA A 127 -18.95 -11.66 9.81
C ALA A 127 -17.99 -10.76 10.61
N ILE A 128 -16.67 -10.91 10.43
CA ILE A 128 -15.68 -10.09 11.12
C ILE A 128 -15.76 -8.64 10.63
N LYS A 129 -15.65 -7.70 11.56
CA LYS A 129 -15.64 -6.27 11.25
C LYS A 129 -14.49 -5.94 10.31
N LYS A 130 -14.80 -5.29 9.19
CA LYS A 130 -13.79 -4.76 8.26
C LYS A 130 -13.11 -3.54 8.91
N ILE A 131 -11.88 -3.72 9.37
CA ILE A 131 -11.06 -2.69 9.98
C ILE A 131 -9.59 -2.98 9.65
N SER A 132 -8.78 -1.94 9.40
CA SER A 132 -7.35 -2.12 9.18
C SER A 132 -6.62 -2.49 10.48
N PHE A 133 -5.46 -3.12 10.34
CA PHE A 133 -4.56 -3.43 11.44
C PHE A 133 -4.13 -2.16 12.20
N ASP A 134 -3.89 -1.08 11.47
CA ASP A 134 -3.50 0.21 12.04
C ASP A 134 -4.54 0.71 13.05
N TYR A 135 -5.81 0.73 12.66
CA TYR A 135 -6.89 1.14 13.55
C TYR A 135 -7.22 0.14 14.65
N ALA A 136 -7.13 -1.18 14.35
CA ALA A 136 -7.51 -2.20 15.33
C ALA A 136 -6.44 -2.46 16.38
N VAL A 137 -5.16 -2.32 16.02
CA VAL A 137 -4.02 -2.72 16.85
C VAL A 137 -3.05 -1.57 17.07
N ALA A 138 -2.47 -0.98 16.02
CA ALA A 138 -1.36 -0.04 16.17
C ALA A 138 -1.74 1.24 16.93
N GLU A 139 -2.93 1.82 16.69
CA GLU A 139 -3.40 3.01 17.44
C GLU A 139 -3.65 2.75 18.94
N HIS A 140 -3.83 1.50 19.34
CA HIS A 140 -4.18 1.12 20.71
C HIS A 140 -3.03 0.48 21.47
N GLU A 141 -1.99 0.05 20.78
CA GLU A 141 -0.81 -0.55 21.40
C GLU A 141 0.03 0.55 22.09
N LYS A 142 0.55 0.24 23.28
CA LYS A 142 1.35 1.18 24.07
C LYS A 142 2.84 0.88 24.07
N GLN A 143 3.19 -0.37 23.79
CA GLN A 143 4.58 -0.83 23.76
C GLN A 143 5.03 -0.97 22.31
N ILE A 144 5.24 0.18 21.66
CA ILE A 144 5.67 0.26 20.27
C ILE A 144 7.08 0.84 20.21
N GLN A 145 7.92 0.28 19.37
CA GLN A 145 9.16 0.88 18.90
C GLN A 145 9.09 1.14 17.39
N VAL A 146 9.83 2.13 16.93
CA VAL A 146 10.02 2.44 15.53
C VAL A 146 11.50 2.31 15.16
N VAL A 147 11.76 1.67 14.04
CA VAL A 147 13.06 1.66 13.36
C VAL A 147 12.97 2.64 12.20
N ARG A 148 13.84 3.65 12.17
CA ARG A 148 13.88 4.67 11.10
C ARG A 148 14.48 4.08 9.85
N PHE A 149 13.80 4.28 8.73
CA PHE A 149 14.30 3.97 7.41
C PHE A 149 14.45 5.27 6.60
N ALA A 150 15.70 5.59 6.24
CA ALA A 150 16.06 6.79 5.49
C ALA A 150 16.37 6.50 4.01
N GLY A 151 16.16 5.27 3.56
CA GLY A 151 16.36 4.86 2.18
C GLY A 151 15.18 5.24 1.27
N MET A 152 15.34 4.93 -0.01
CA MET A 152 14.28 5.17 -0.99
C MET A 152 13.10 4.23 -0.76
N TRP A 153 11.93 4.83 -0.56
CA TRP A 153 10.66 4.16 -0.40
C TRP A 153 9.55 4.98 -1.07
N LYS A 154 8.78 4.36 -1.94
CA LYS A 154 7.61 4.97 -2.57
C LYS A 154 6.44 4.00 -2.60
N ASP A 155 5.30 4.45 -2.12
CA ASP A 155 4.02 3.81 -2.37
C ASP A 155 3.56 4.20 -3.79
N LEU A 156 3.45 3.22 -4.69
CA LEU A 156 2.99 3.42 -6.07
C LEU A 156 1.47 3.25 -6.22
N GLY A 157 0.72 3.30 -5.12
CA GLY A 157 -0.73 3.10 -5.11
C GLY A 157 -1.56 4.19 -5.80
N THR A 158 -0.93 5.22 -6.36
CA THR A 158 -1.60 6.26 -7.16
C THR A 158 -0.87 6.52 -8.45
N TRP A 159 -1.58 6.98 -9.48
CA TRP A 159 -0.96 7.36 -10.76
C TRP A 159 0.07 8.47 -10.61
N ASN A 160 -0.11 9.38 -9.66
CA ASN A 160 0.86 10.43 -9.37
C ASN A 160 2.19 9.83 -8.92
N THR A 161 2.16 9.01 -7.86
CA THR A 161 3.39 8.41 -7.31
C THR A 161 4.04 7.42 -8.30
N LEU A 162 3.24 6.69 -9.08
CA LEU A 162 3.74 5.82 -10.14
C LEU A 162 4.49 6.63 -11.21
N THR A 163 3.87 7.72 -11.73
CA THR A 163 4.49 8.53 -12.78
C THR A 163 5.75 9.27 -12.33
N GLU A 164 5.90 9.55 -11.04
CA GLU A 164 7.14 10.08 -10.47
C GLU A 164 8.29 9.06 -10.44
N ALA A 165 7.97 7.77 -10.42
CA ALA A 165 8.94 6.68 -10.41
C ALA A 165 9.27 6.17 -11.82
N MET A 166 8.50 6.56 -12.83
CA MET A 166 8.71 6.15 -14.23
C MET A 166 9.92 6.85 -14.84
N GLU A 167 10.78 6.11 -15.50
CA GLU A 167 11.88 6.65 -16.30
C GLU A 167 11.39 7.20 -17.66
N GLU A 168 10.38 6.55 -18.24
CA GLU A 168 9.80 6.90 -19.53
C GLU A 168 8.45 7.61 -19.35
N THR A 169 8.23 8.68 -20.12
CA THR A 169 6.96 9.41 -20.11
C THR A 169 5.87 8.74 -20.96
N ILE A 170 6.26 7.81 -21.83
CA ILE A 170 5.34 7.08 -22.72
C ILE A 170 5.68 5.58 -22.67
N ILE A 171 4.70 4.78 -22.27
CA ILE A 171 4.73 3.32 -22.39
C ILE A 171 3.68 2.94 -23.43
N GLY A 172 4.06 2.15 -24.43
CA GLY A 172 3.19 1.75 -25.55
C GLY A 172 3.12 2.77 -26.69
N LYS A 173 2.03 2.74 -27.46
CA LYS A 173 1.85 3.61 -28.64
C LYS A 173 1.30 4.97 -28.23
N GLY A 174 2.15 5.99 -28.19
CA GLY A 174 1.74 7.34 -27.82
C GLY A 174 2.63 8.43 -28.41
N GLU A 175 2.10 9.65 -28.49
CA GLU A 175 2.84 10.83 -28.93
C GLU A 175 2.40 12.07 -28.13
N LEU A 176 3.36 12.86 -27.70
CA LEU A 176 3.17 14.14 -27.03
C LEU A 176 3.71 15.28 -27.91
N ASN A 177 2.95 16.36 -28.07
CA ASN A 177 3.51 17.52 -28.71
C ASN A 177 4.42 18.34 -27.78
N ASP A 178 5.18 19.29 -28.35
CA ASP A 178 6.14 20.14 -27.65
C ASP A 178 5.54 21.08 -26.60
N LYS A 179 4.21 21.18 -26.53
CA LYS A 179 3.48 21.98 -25.54
C LYS A 179 3.01 21.19 -24.34
N CYS A 180 3.14 19.87 -24.36
CA CYS A 180 2.86 19.03 -23.18
C CYS A 180 3.93 19.20 -22.11
N ARG A 181 3.54 19.23 -20.84
CA ARG A 181 4.41 19.29 -19.68
C ARG A 181 3.90 18.36 -18.58
N GLY A 182 4.77 17.53 -18.03
CA GLY A 182 4.39 16.61 -16.95
C GLY A 182 3.36 15.54 -17.35
N VAL A 183 3.21 15.26 -18.65
CA VAL A 183 2.21 14.29 -19.15
C VAL A 183 2.84 12.91 -19.26
N HIS A 184 2.13 11.87 -18.77
CA HIS A 184 2.51 10.48 -18.95
C HIS A 184 1.40 9.73 -19.70
N ILE A 185 1.80 8.85 -20.61
CA ILE A 185 0.92 7.94 -21.34
C ILE A 185 1.32 6.50 -21.04
N ILE A 186 0.40 5.71 -20.54
CA ILE A 186 0.53 4.27 -20.37
C ILE A 186 -0.55 3.62 -21.26
N ASN A 187 -0.16 3.10 -22.41
CA ASN A 187 -1.09 2.59 -23.39
C ASN A 187 -0.81 1.11 -23.70
N GLU A 188 -1.70 0.24 -23.25
CA GLU A 188 -1.66 -1.19 -23.51
C GLU A 188 -2.41 -1.59 -24.79
N LEU A 189 -3.09 -0.62 -25.43
CA LEU A 189 -3.87 -0.87 -26.65
C LEU A 189 -3.00 -0.76 -27.91
N ASP A 190 -3.46 -1.39 -28.99
CA ASP A 190 -2.79 -1.32 -30.29
C ASP A 190 -3.06 -0.02 -31.07
N VAL A 191 -3.96 0.81 -30.58
CA VAL A 191 -4.26 2.14 -31.15
C VAL A 191 -3.38 3.21 -30.51
N PRO A 192 -2.91 4.23 -31.29
CA PRO A 192 -2.07 5.29 -30.72
C PRO A 192 -2.89 6.26 -29.85
N VAL A 193 -2.27 6.76 -28.79
CA VAL A 193 -2.77 7.87 -27.96
C VAL A 193 -1.97 9.12 -28.30
N LEU A 194 -2.64 10.14 -28.79
CA LEU A 194 -2.03 11.46 -29.12
C LEU A 194 -2.49 12.49 -28.09
N ALA A 195 -1.56 13.19 -27.46
CA ALA A 195 -1.88 14.24 -26.49
C ALA A 195 -1.19 15.54 -26.87
N MET A 196 -1.92 16.64 -26.80
CA MET A 196 -1.45 17.96 -27.22
C MET A 196 -1.80 19.02 -26.19
N GLY A 197 -0.78 19.79 -25.76
CA GLY A 197 -0.95 20.97 -24.90
C GLY A 197 -1.48 20.68 -23.50
N LEU A 198 -1.35 19.44 -23.00
CA LEU A 198 -1.77 19.02 -21.66
C LEU A 198 -0.67 19.29 -20.63
N HIS A 199 -1.08 19.47 -19.39
CA HIS A 199 -0.19 19.73 -18.26
C HIS A 199 -0.56 18.86 -17.07
N ASP A 200 0.45 18.18 -16.48
CA ASP A 200 0.35 17.36 -15.27
C ASP A 200 -0.77 16.29 -15.31
N VAL A 201 -0.88 15.62 -16.46
CA VAL A 201 -1.91 14.64 -16.77
C VAL A 201 -1.30 13.24 -16.90
N VAL A 202 -2.00 12.24 -16.41
CA VAL A 202 -1.80 10.84 -16.75
C VAL A 202 -2.92 10.37 -17.69
N ILE A 203 -2.53 9.64 -18.73
CA ILE A 203 -3.42 8.96 -19.65
C ILE A 203 -3.08 7.46 -19.56
N SER A 204 -4.01 6.67 -19.07
CA SER A 204 -3.89 5.21 -19.05
C SER A 204 -4.97 4.60 -19.93
N ALA A 205 -4.58 3.80 -20.90
CA ALA A 205 -5.48 3.14 -21.83
C ALA A 205 -5.24 1.62 -21.81
N SER A 206 -6.26 0.87 -21.44
CA SER A 206 -6.26 -0.59 -21.40
C SER A 206 -7.55 -1.16 -21.98
N ALA A 207 -7.62 -2.48 -22.08
CA ALA A 207 -8.85 -3.16 -22.50
C ALA A 207 -10.03 -2.93 -21.53
N GLU A 208 -9.75 -2.53 -20.30
CA GLU A 208 -10.74 -2.31 -19.24
C GLU A 208 -11.29 -0.88 -19.26
N GLY A 209 -10.57 0.06 -19.90
CA GLY A 209 -11.02 1.44 -20.01
C GLY A 209 -9.89 2.42 -20.27
N ILE A 210 -10.29 3.68 -20.43
CA ILE A 210 -9.36 4.78 -20.64
C ILE A 210 -9.54 5.79 -19.49
N LEU A 211 -8.46 6.04 -18.77
CA LEU A 211 -8.36 7.09 -17.77
C LEU A 211 -7.62 8.30 -18.37
N VAL A 212 -8.19 9.47 -18.22
CA VAL A 212 -7.51 10.75 -18.41
C VAL A 212 -7.71 11.56 -17.14
N SER A 213 -6.65 11.82 -16.41
CA SER A 213 -6.74 12.49 -15.12
C SER A 213 -5.59 13.46 -14.90
N ASP A 214 -5.88 14.58 -14.26
CA ASP A 214 -4.86 15.32 -13.53
C ASP A 214 -4.17 14.37 -12.54
N LYS A 215 -2.85 14.49 -12.35
CA LYS A 215 -2.08 13.57 -11.54
C LYS A 215 -2.48 13.58 -10.06
N GLU A 216 -2.72 14.75 -9.48
CA GLU A 216 -3.13 14.86 -8.08
C GLU A 216 -4.56 14.30 -7.89
N GLN A 217 -5.46 14.64 -8.84
CA GLN A 217 -6.84 14.15 -8.82
C GLN A 217 -6.94 12.62 -9.01
N SER A 218 -5.97 12.00 -9.65
CA SER A 218 -5.93 10.54 -9.84
C SER A 218 -5.98 9.75 -8.52
N SER A 219 -5.57 10.38 -7.44
CA SER A 219 -5.61 9.79 -6.09
C SER A 219 -7.04 9.56 -5.56
N TYR A 220 -8.03 10.20 -6.14
CA TYR A 220 -9.44 10.12 -5.74
C TYR A 220 -10.29 9.29 -6.71
N ILE A 221 -9.66 8.49 -7.57
CA ILE A 221 -10.32 7.71 -8.65
C ILE A 221 -11.25 6.62 -8.11
N LYS A 222 -10.95 6.03 -6.95
CA LYS A 222 -11.62 4.84 -6.44
C LYS A 222 -13.17 4.93 -6.44
N PRO A 223 -13.83 6.01 -5.94
CA PRO A 223 -15.29 6.10 -5.95
C PRO A 223 -15.91 6.14 -7.36
N PHE A 224 -15.10 6.42 -8.39
CA PHE A 224 -15.53 6.41 -9.78
C PHE A 224 -15.40 5.02 -10.39
N VAL A 225 -14.26 4.36 -10.17
CA VAL A 225 -14.01 3.00 -10.69
C VAL A 225 -14.95 1.99 -10.05
N ASP A 226 -15.22 2.09 -8.74
CA ASP A 226 -16.12 1.20 -8.00
C ASP A 226 -17.58 1.21 -8.54
N LYS A 227 -17.93 2.17 -9.41
CA LYS A 227 -19.27 2.22 -10.06
C LYS A 227 -19.36 1.34 -11.31
N TYR A 228 -18.24 0.91 -11.85
CA TYR A 228 -18.20 0.12 -13.07
C TYR A 228 -17.92 -1.34 -12.69
N GLU A 229 -18.93 -2.20 -12.78
CA GLU A 229 -18.75 -3.65 -12.78
C GLU A 229 -18.20 -4.05 -14.17
N GLN A 230 -16.91 -4.32 -14.22
CA GLN A 230 -16.26 -4.70 -15.47
C GLN A 230 -16.09 -6.21 -15.56
N GLN A 231 -16.26 -6.75 -16.76
CA GLN A 231 -15.81 -8.10 -17.06
C GLN A 231 -14.28 -8.12 -17.08
N ILE A 232 -13.69 -9.21 -16.61
CA ILE A 232 -12.23 -9.38 -16.66
C ILE A 232 -11.81 -9.51 -18.12
N MET A 233 -11.20 -8.47 -18.67
CA MET A 233 -10.73 -8.44 -20.06
C MET A 233 -9.30 -8.96 -20.21
N PHE A 234 -8.52 -8.95 -19.12
CA PHE A 234 -7.17 -9.49 -19.06
C PHE A 234 -6.98 -10.27 -17.76
N ALA A 235 -6.30 -11.39 -17.81
CA ALA A 235 -5.85 -12.10 -16.62
C ALA A 235 -4.52 -12.79 -16.86
N GLU A 236 -3.64 -12.68 -15.88
CA GLU A 236 -2.37 -13.39 -15.80
C GLU A 236 -2.47 -14.53 -14.77
N LYS A 237 -2.00 -15.69 -15.15
CA LYS A 237 -1.99 -16.89 -14.34
C LYS A 237 -0.60 -17.51 -14.36
N SER A 238 -0.30 -18.40 -13.42
CA SER A 238 1.00 -19.10 -13.37
C SER A 238 1.36 -19.89 -14.64
N TRP A 239 0.36 -20.20 -15.47
CA TRP A 239 0.51 -20.95 -16.73
C TRP A 239 0.44 -20.06 -17.99
N GLY A 240 0.18 -18.75 -17.86
CA GLY A 240 0.11 -17.80 -18.97
C GLY A 240 -0.88 -16.67 -18.73
N SER A 241 -0.99 -15.79 -19.71
CA SER A 241 -1.93 -14.68 -19.70
C SER A 241 -3.00 -14.86 -20.79
N PHE A 242 -4.18 -14.29 -20.60
CA PHE A 242 -5.20 -14.19 -21.64
C PHE A 242 -5.81 -12.78 -21.66
N ARG A 243 -6.16 -12.35 -22.85
CA ARG A 243 -6.91 -11.11 -23.09
C ARG A 243 -8.20 -11.46 -23.83
N VAL A 244 -9.31 -10.92 -23.37
CA VAL A 244 -10.57 -11.00 -24.13
C VAL A 244 -10.49 -9.99 -25.27
N VAL A 245 -10.59 -10.49 -26.51
CA VAL A 245 -10.46 -9.64 -27.70
C VAL A 245 -11.82 -9.10 -28.14
N ASP A 246 -12.88 -9.88 -27.90
CA ASP A 246 -14.26 -9.51 -28.27
C ASP A 246 -15.25 -10.27 -27.39
N VAL A 247 -16.41 -9.65 -27.12
CA VAL A 247 -17.54 -10.28 -26.41
C VAL A 247 -18.78 -10.06 -27.26
N GLU A 248 -19.17 -11.06 -28.03
CA GLU A 248 -20.40 -11.04 -28.79
C GLU A 248 -21.52 -11.76 -28.05
N LEU A 249 -22.59 -11.03 -27.69
CA LEU A 249 -23.82 -11.57 -27.15
C LEU A 249 -24.75 -11.91 -28.32
N SER A 250 -24.71 -13.14 -28.81
CA SER A 250 -25.70 -13.61 -29.78
C SER A 250 -26.93 -14.16 -29.04
N LEU A 251 -28.07 -13.50 -29.18
CA LEU A 251 -29.39 -14.04 -28.82
C LEU A 251 -29.84 -14.99 -29.93
N ILE A 252 -29.73 -16.30 -29.71
CA ILE A 252 -30.36 -17.30 -30.53
C ILE A 252 -31.79 -17.45 -30.04
N HIS A 253 -32.76 -16.90 -30.77
CA HIS A 253 -34.15 -17.27 -30.59
C HIS A 253 -34.36 -18.63 -31.26
N ILE A 254 -34.68 -19.65 -30.47
CA ILE A 254 -35.18 -20.95 -30.93
C ILE A 254 -36.72 -20.89 -30.94
#